data_80055a4cdfcba132201ba59b1d9c17b6
#
_entry.id   80055a4cdfcba132201ba59b1d9c17b6
#
_cell.length_a   1.000
_cell.length_b   1.000
_cell.length_c   1.000
_cell.angle_alpha   90.00
_cell.angle_beta   90.00
_cell.angle_gamma   90.00
#
_symmetry.space_group_name_H-M   'P 1'
#
loop_
_entity.id
_entity.type
_entity.pdbx_description
1 polymer ?
#
loop_
_entity_poly.entity_id
_entity_poly.type
_entity_poly.pdbx_seq_one_letter_code
_entity_poly.pdbx_strand_id
1 'polypeptide(L)'
;MSTKLLPMFAATLYVAAMTFAAQAVERKPFDSATFAATQNAGNPILVDISATWCPTCKQQKPIIDGLIKEPAYNDLTVFEVDFDRQKDVVRRLGANMQSTLIAFRGKTEKARSVGDTNPDSIGRLLKITLAQ
;
A
#
# COMPACT_ATOMS: atom_id res chain seq x y z
N MET A 1 -52.16 -47.74 25.02
CA MET A 1 -51.73 -47.18 23.71
C MET A 1 -50.92 -45.92 23.95
N SER A 2 -49.59 -46.04 23.97
CA SER A 2 -48.68 -44.94 24.27
C SER A 2 -48.11 -44.35 22.97
N THR A 3 -48.56 -43.16 22.64
CA THR A 3 -48.05 -42.42 21.49
C THR A 3 -46.79 -41.67 21.90
N LYS A 4 -45.61 -42.14 21.44
CA LYS A 4 -44.34 -41.47 21.63
C LYS A 4 -44.19 -40.34 20.61
N LEU A 5 -44.23 -39.09 21.05
CA LEU A 5 -43.84 -37.92 20.25
C LEU A 5 -42.32 -37.87 20.15
N LEU A 6 -41.78 -37.93 18.95
CA LEU A 6 -40.38 -37.58 18.66
C LEU A 6 -40.23 -36.08 18.57
N PRO A 7 -39.22 -35.48 19.19
CA PRO A 7 -38.90 -34.08 18.95
C PRO A 7 -38.11 -33.94 17.66
N MET A 8 -38.65 -33.19 16.71
CA MET A 8 -37.91 -32.70 15.53
C MET A 8 -36.88 -31.67 15.97
N PHE A 9 -35.60 -32.02 15.91
CA PHE A 9 -34.50 -31.06 16.04
C PHE A 9 -34.40 -30.31 14.73
N ALA A 10 -34.84 -29.04 14.73
CA ALA A 10 -34.56 -28.09 13.65
C ALA A 10 -33.10 -27.61 13.77
N ALA A 11 -32.24 -28.15 12.90
CA ALA A 11 -30.87 -27.67 12.75
C ALA A 11 -30.88 -26.35 11.99
N THR A 12 -30.75 -25.25 12.72
CA THR A 12 -30.55 -23.92 12.14
C THR A 12 -29.12 -23.83 11.63
N LEU A 13 -28.93 -23.87 10.30
CA LEU A 13 -27.66 -23.55 9.66
C LEU A 13 -27.38 -22.04 9.84
N TYR A 14 -26.41 -21.71 10.69
CA TYR A 14 -25.89 -20.36 10.81
C TYR A 14 -24.86 -20.14 9.69
N VAL A 15 -25.26 -19.52 8.59
CA VAL A 15 -24.35 -19.07 7.55
C VAL A 15 -23.68 -17.81 8.07
N ALA A 16 -22.46 -17.96 8.59
CA ALA A 16 -21.61 -16.82 8.91
C ALA A 16 -21.20 -16.14 7.61
N ALA A 17 -21.83 -15.03 7.28
CA ALA A 17 -21.40 -14.14 6.21
C ALA A 17 -20.06 -13.53 6.62
N MET A 18 -18.94 -14.03 6.10
CA MET A 18 -17.65 -13.39 6.20
C MET A 18 -17.67 -12.12 5.32
N THR A 19 -17.91 -10.99 5.94
CA THR A 19 -17.71 -9.70 5.30
C THR A 19 -16.21 -9.49 5.15
N PHE A 20 -15.68 -9.69 3.95
CA PHE A 20 -14.36 -9.21 3.58
C PHE A 20 -14.43 -7.67 3.59
N ALA A 21 -13.94 -7.07 4.66
CA ALA A 21 -13.69 -5.64 4.66
C ALA A 21 -12.61 -5.38 3.60
N ALA A 22 -12.94 -4.63 2.55
CA ALA A 22 -11.95 -4.14 1.60
C ALA A 22 -10.93 -3.32 2.40
N GLN A 23 -9.70 -3.81 2.51
CA GLN A 23 -8.63 -3.08 3.17
C GLN A 23 -8.24 -1.92 2.25
N ALA A 24 -8.37 -0.70 2.77
CA ALA A 24 -7.84 0.47 2.09
C ALA A 24 -6.31 0.40 2.12
N VAL A 25 -5.68 0.85 1.02
CA VAL A 25 -4.22 0.98 0.96
C VAL A 25 -3.72 1.78 2.15
N GLU A 26 -2.74 1.25 2.86
CA GLU A 26 -2.18 1.91 4.03
C GLU A 26 -1.13 2.93 3.60
N ARG A 27 -1.42 4.22 3.86
CA ARG A 27 -0.48 5.32 3.69
C ARG A 27 -0.02 5.78 5.08
N LYS A 28 1.29 5.76 5.33
CA LYS A 28 1.85 6.06 6.65
C LYS A 28 3.18 6.82 6.57
N PRO A 29 3.52 7.61 7.59
CA PRO A 29 4.86 8.16 7.71
C PRO A 29 5.92 7.06 7.70
N PHE A 30 7.09 7.36 7.11
CA PHE A 30 8.18 6.41 7.07
C PHE A 30 8.74 6.16 8.47
N ASP A 31 8.77 4.90 8.84
CA ASP A 31 9.47 4.36 10.00
C ASP A 31 10.33 3.18 9.58
N SER A 32 11.60 3.18 9.98
CA SER A 32 12.58 2.18 9.53
C SER A 32 12.23 0.76 9.95
N ALA A 33 11.67 0.57 11.16
CA ALA A 33 11.31 -0.74 11.66
C ALA A 33 10.10 -1.30 10.91
N THR A 34 9.07 -0.48 10.71
CA THR A 34 7.86 -0.85 9.96
C THR A 34 8.19 -1.10 8.49
N PHE A 35 9.05 -0.29 7.88
CA PHE A 35 9.51 -0.49 6.51
C PHE A 35 10.22 -1.83 6.36
N ALA A 36 11.18 -2.13 7.25
CA ALA A 36 11.90 -3.41 7.23
C ALA A 36 10.98 -4.61 7.43
N ALA A 37 9.99 -4.51 8.34
CA ALA A 37 8.99 -5.57 8.55
C ALA A 37 8.14 -5.81 7.29
N THR A 38 7.69 -4.74 6.63
CA THR A 38 6.91 -4.82 5.38
C THR A 38 7.75 -5.44 4.25
N GLN A 39 9.03 -5.08 4.16
CA GLN A 39 9.97 -5.70 3.22
C GLN A 39 10.18 -7.19 3.50
N ASN A 40 10.36 -7.57 4.76
CA ASN A 40 10.55 -8.98 5.16
C ASN A 40 9.30 -9.83 4.86
N ALA A 41 8.12 -9.25 4.93
CA ALA A 41 6.86 -9.90 4.55
C ALA A 41 6.70 -10.09 3.04
N GLY A 42 7.58 -9.50 2.22
CA GLY A 42 7.52 -9.60 0.76
C GLY A 42 6.44 -8.75 0.12
N ASN A 43 5.87 -7.77 0.85
CA ASN A 43 4.75 -6.96 0.41
C ASN A 43 5.14 -5.94 -0.67
N PRO A 44 4.18 -5.48 -1.48
CA PRO A 44 4.37 -4.35 -2.38
C PRO A 44 4.50 -3.05 -1.58
N ILE A 45 5.45 -2.21 -1.94
CA ILE A 45 5.73 -0.93 -1.26
C ILE A 45 5.94 0.17 -2.30
N LEU A 46 5.34 1.32 -2.03
CA LEU A 46 5.72 2.59 -2.64
C LEU A 46 6.35 3.48 -1.56
N VAL A 47 7.55 4.00 -1.82
CA VAL A 47 8.11 5.09 -1.03
C VAL A 47 7.88 6.40 -1.78
N ASP A 48 7.23 7.35 -1.12
CA ASP A 48 6.91 8.68 -1.62
C ASP A 48 7.73 9.72 -0.84
N ILE A 49 8.80 10.22 -1.46
CA ILE A 49 9.66 11.25 -0.87
C ILE A 49 9.12 12.61 -1.27
N SER A 50 8.53 13.32 -0.32
CA SER A 50 7.83 14.58 -0.58
C SER A 50 8.23 15.68 0.39
N ALA A 51 7.87 16.93 0.03
CA ALA A 51 7.99 18.10 0.88
C ALA A 51 6.73 18.95 0.77
N THR A 52 6.36 19.64 1.85
CA THR A 52 5.12 20.43 1.91
C THR A 52 5.13 21.62 0.92
N TRP A 53 6.31 22.14 0.59
CA TRP A 53 6.52 23.26 -0.35
C TRP A 53 6.66 22.82 -1.82
N CYS A 54 6.72 21.52 -2.10
CA CYS A 54 7.02 20.96 -3.42
C CYS A 54 5.79 20.95 -4.33
N PRO A 55 5.72 21.77 -5.40
CA PRO A 55 4.58 21.80 -6.32
C PRO A 55 4.38 20.48 -7.07
N THR A 56 5.46 19.83 -7.48
CA THR A 56 5.43 18.53 -8.16
C THR A 56 4.84 17.44 -7.25
N CYS A 57 5.21 17.41 -5.97
CA CYS A 57 4.66 16.47 -5.00
C CYS A 57 3.14 16.66 -4.83
N LYS A 58 2.67 17.91 -4.84
CA LYS A 58 1.24 18.23 -4.78
C LYS A 58 0.48 17.72 -6.01
N GLN A 59 1.12 17.65 -7.17
CA GLN A 59 0.53 17.07 -8.37
C GLN A 59 0.56 15.53 -8.32
N GLN A 60 1.62 14.93 -7.82
CA GLN A 60 1.76 13.48 -7.69
C GLN A 60 0.71 12.87 -6.76
N LYS A 61 0.47 13.52 -5.62
CA LYS A 61 -0.39 12.97 -4.57
C LYS A 61 -1.78 12.55 -5.05
N PRO A 62 -2.60 13.39 -5.70
CA PRO A 62 -3.92 12.99 -6.17
C PRO A 62 -3.87 11.91 -7.26
N ILE A 63 -2.82 11.87 -8.06
CA ILE A 63 -2.63 10.82 -9.08
C ILE A 63 -2.42 9.47 -8.38
N ILE A 64 -1.49 9.40 -7.43
CA ILE A 64 -1.23 8.20 -6.64
C ILE A 64 -2.48 7.78 -5.88
N ASP A 65 -3.14 8.70 -5.17
CA ASP A 65 -4.35 8.43 -4.39
C ASP A 65 -5.51 7.90 -5.26
N GLY A 66 -5.58 8.31 -6.52
CA GLY A 66 -6.54 7.79 -7.47
C GLY A 66 -6.23 6.36 -7.91
N LEU A 67 -4.97 6.10 -8.28
CA LEU A 67 -4.53 4.81 -8.80
C LEU A 67 -4.58 3.69 -7.75
N ILE A 68 -4.19 3.98 -6.52
CA ILE A 68 -4.14 2.97 -5.44
C ILE A 68 -5.52 2.55 -4.91
N LYS A 69 -6.61 3.14 -5.40
CA LYS A 69 -7.97 2.69 -5.10
C LYS A 69 -8.34 1.39 -5.79
N GLU A 70 -7.59 0.98 -6.81
CA GLU A 70 -7.83 -0.28 -7.49
C GLU A 70 -7.57 -1.47 -6.54
N PRO A 71 -8.45 -2.50 -6.55
CA PRO A 71 -8.32 -3.66 -5.66
C PRO A 71 -6.97 -4.39 -5.74
N ALA A 72 -6.28 -4.29 -6.88
CA ALA A 72 -4.96 -4.87 -7.08
C ALA A 72 -3.90 -4.34 -6.09
N TYR A 73 -4.13 -3.16 -5.51
CA TYR A 73 -3.19 -2.52 -4.58
C TYR A 73 -3.59 -2.67 -3.10
N ASN A 74 -4.58 -3.49 -2.76
CA ASN A 74 -5.04 -3.63 -1.37
C ASN A 74 -3.92 -3.99 -0.37
N ASP A 75 -2.88 -4.70 -0.82
CA ASP A 75 -1.73 -5.07 0.01
C ASP A 75 -0.57 -4.07 -0.08
N LEU A 76 -0.72 -3.00 -0.88
CA LEU A 76 0.31 -1.97 -1.04
C LEU A 76 0.41 -1.12 0.23
N THR A 77 1.63 -0.91 0.70
CA THR A 77 1.91 0.11 1.71
C THR A 77 2.63 1.29 1.06
N VAL A 78 2.11 2.50 1.28
CA VAL A 78 2.76 3.74 0.87
C VAL A 78 3.46 4.37 2.07
N PHE A 79 4.79 4.42 2.05
CA PHE A 79 5.59 5.11 3.06
C PHE A 79 5.91 6.52 2.60
N GLU A 80 5.47 7.50 3.37
CA GLU A 80 5.75 8.93 3.12
C GLU A 80 7.02 9.34 3.85
N VAL A 81 8.04 9.76 3.09
CA VAL A 81 9.31 10.29 3.62
C VAL A 81 9.28 11.81 3.54
N ASP A 82 9.44 12.48 4.67
CA ASP A 82 9.62 13.94 4.72
C ASP A 82 11.03 14.28 4.29
N PHE A 83 11.17 14.90 3.11
CA PHE A 83 12.45 15.26 2.51
C PHE A 83 13.28 16.18 3.40
N ASP A 84 12.64 17.09 4.13
CA ASP A 84 13.34 18.08 4.94
C ASP A 84 13.75 17.54 6.31
N ARG A 85 12.90 16.72 6.92
CA ARG A 85 13.07 16.20 8.27
C ARG A 85 13.78 14.86 8.34
N GLN A 86 13.67 14.03 7.28
CA GLN A 86 14.23 12.68 7.23
C GLN A 86 15.38 12.56 6.22
N LYS A 87 16.30 13.51 6.23
CA LYS A 87 17.43 13.58 5.29
C LYS A 87 18.33 12.35 5.31
N ASP A 88 18.47 11.70 6.46
CA ASP A 88 19.20 10.45 6.61
C ASP A 88 18.48 9.30 5.91
N VAL A 89 17.16 9.23 5.98
CA VAL A 89 16.34 8.25 5.26
C VAL A 89 16.45 8.46 3.75
N VAL A 90 16.32 9.72 3.30
CA VAL A 90 16.49 10.07 1.88
C VAL A 90 17.83 9.58 1.34
N ARG A 91 18.92 9.82 2.08
CA ARG A 91 20.26 9.35 1.68
C ARG A 91 20.38 7.83 1.69
N ARG A 92 19.85 7.14 2.72
CA ARG A 92 19.86 5.66 2.78
C ARG A 92 19.09 5.02 1.63
N LEU A 93 18.03 5.66 1.16
CA LEU A 93 17.26 5.22 0.00
C LEU A 93 17.94 5.57 -1.34
N GLY A 94 19.14 6.17 -1.30
CA GLY A 94 19.87 6.58 -2.50
C GLY A 94 19.17 7.68 -3.29
N ALA A 95 18.35 8.48 -2.62
CA ALA A 95 17.67 9.62 -3.20
C ALA A 95 18.33 10.95 -2.80
N ASN A 96 18.13 11.98 -3.58
CA ASN A 96 18.66 13.31 -3.35
C ASN A 96 17.67 14.43 -3.69
N MET A 97 16.47 14.08 -4.12
CA MET A 97 15.42 15.01 -4.52
C MET A 97 14.08 14.64 -3.89
N GLN A 98 13.28 15.64 -3.58
CA GLN A 98 11.85 15.47 -3.35
C GLN A 98 11.14 15.04 -4.64
N SER A 99 9.86 14.71 -4.59
CA SER A 99 9.10 14.14 -5.70
C SER A 99 9.72 12.85 -6.28
N THR A 100 10.42 12.09 -5.43
CA THR A 100 10.99 10.79 -5.78
C THR A 100 10.04 9.68 -5.34
N LEU A 101 9.66 8.84 -6.29
CA LEU A 101 8.85 7.65 -6.06
C LEU A 101 9.72 6.42 -6.24
N ILE A 102 9.71 5.50 -5.27
CA ILE A 102 10.50 4.27 -5.32
C ILE A 102 9.57 3.08 -5.09
N ALA A 103 9.50 2.20 -6.07
CA ALA A 103 8.70 0.98 -6.04
C ALA A 103 9.53 -0.22 -5.57
N PHE A 104 9.05 -0.92 -4.55
CA PHE A 104 9.65 -2.16 -4.06
C PHE A 104 8.67 -3.33 -4.14
N ARG A 105 9.22 -4.52 -4.29
CA ARG A 105 8.57 -5.78 -3.94
C ARG A 105 9.42 -6.46 -2.88
N GLY A 106 8.90 -6.52 -1.66
CA GLY A 106 9.73 -6.93 -0.52
C GLY A 106 10.99 -6.05 -0.40
N LYS A 107 12.15 -6.69 -0.36
CA LYS A 107 13.45 -6.00 -0.27
C LYS A 107 14.00 -5.50 -1.61
N THR A 108 13.37 -5.91 -2.73
CA THR A 108 13.89 -5.59 -4.07
C THR A 108 13.28 -4.28 -4.55
N GLU A 109 14.14 -3.30 -4.82
CA GLU A 109 13.74 -2.12 -5.58
C GLU A 109 13.49 -2.53 -7.03
N LYS A 110 12.31 -2.23 -7.54
CA LYS A 110 11.88 -2.58 -8.90
C LYS A 110 12.02 -1.42 -9.87
N ALA A 111 11.72 -0.21 -9.43
CA ALA A 111 11.80 0.99 -10.25
C ALA A 111 11.79 2.25 -9.36
N ARG A 112 12.26 3.36 -9.93
CA ARG A 112 12.09 4.70 -9.33
C ARG A 112 11.86 5.75 -10.38
N SER A 113 11.26 6.86 -10.00
CA SER A 113 11.11 8.06 -10.81
C SER A 113 11.31 9.30 -9.97
N VAL A 114 11.73 10.39 -10.62
CA VAL A 114 11.90 11.70 -9.99
C VAL A 114 11.12 12.72 -10.79
N GLY A 115 10.24 13.48 -10.12
CA GLY A 115 9.48 14.56 -10.73
C GLY A 115 8.40 14.12 -11.74
N ASP A 116 8.05 12.85 -11.78
CA ASP A 116 7.03 12.32 -12.68
C ASP A 116 5.63 12.75 -12.24
N THR A 117 4.87 13.37 -13.14
CA THR A 117 3.47 13.78 -12.92
C THR A 117 2.52 13.21 -13.97
N ASN A 118 2.99 12.27 -14.78
CA ASN A 118 2.16 11.59 -15.77
C ASN A 118 1.44 10.39 -15.13
N PRO A 119 0.09 10.32 -15.17
CA PRO A 119 -0.66 9.23 -14.54
C PRO A 119 -0.31 7.85 -15.09
N ASP A 120 -0.03 7.73 -16.38
CA ASP A 120 0.28 6.44 -17.01
C ASP A 120 1.64 5.91 -16.56
N SER A 121 2.67 6.77 -16.48
CA SER A 121 3.99 6.35 -16.01
C SER A 121 4.02 6.06 -14.51
N ILE A 122 3.32 6.84 -13.70
CA ILE A 122 3.13 6.55 -12.26
C ILE A 122 2.36 5.24 -12.10
N GLY A 123 1.32 5.00 -12.91
CA GLY A 123 0.58 3.74 -12.92
C GLY A 123 1.46 2.53 -13.25
N ARG A 124 2.36 2.65 -14.23
CA ARG A 124 3.34 1.58 -14.54
C ARG A 124 4.30 1.35 -13.38
N LEU A 125 4.78 2.40 -12.73
CA LEU A 125 5.66 2.31 -11.57
C LEU A 125 4.96 1.63 -10.39
N LEU A 126 3.69 1.94 -10.14
CA LEU A 126 2.90 1.24 -9.11
C LEU A 126 2.69 -0.23 -9.47
N LYS A 127 2.33 -0.52 -10.71
CA LYS A 127 2.06 -1.90 -11.18
C LYS A 127 3.27 -2.83 -11.00
N ILE A 128 4.48 -2.31 -11.13
CA ILE A 128 5.70 -3.13 -10.98
C ILE A 128 5.91 -3.60 -9.54
N THR A 129 5.30 -2.95 -8.54
CA THR A 129 5.33 -3.42 -7.14
C THR A 129 4.61 -4.75 -6.96
N LEU A 130 3.67 -5.08 -7.84
CA LEU A 130 2.88 -6.31 -7.81
C LEU A 130 3.61 -7.50 -8.45
N ALA A 131 4.65 -7.25 -9.25
CA ALA A 131 5.42 -8.30 -9.91
C ALA A 131 6.30 -9.07 -8.92
N GLN A 132 6.24 -10.40 -8.99
CA GLN A 132 7.08 -11.32 -8.20
C GLN A 132 8.54 -11.22 -8.62
#